data_db6547b677c91ac009d99c5edaa12264
#
_entry.id   db6547b677c91ac009d99c5edaa12264
#
_cell.length_a   1.000
_cell.length_b   1.000
_cell.length_c   1.000
_cell.angle_alpha   90.00
_cell.angle_beta   90.00
_cell.angle_gamma   90.00
#
_symmetry.space_group_name_H-M   'P 1'
#
loop_
_entity.id
_entity.type
_entity.pdbx_description
1 polymer ?
#
loop_
_entity_poly.entity_id
_entity_poly.type
_entity_poly.pdbx_seq_one_letter_code
_entity_poly.pdbx_strand_id
1 'polypeptide(L)'
;AERTFIAVKPDGVQRGLMGEIIKRFEQKGFRLVAMKFMQASEELLKEHYIDLRERPFYSGLVKYMNSGPVLAMAWEGLNVVKTGRVMLGETNPADSKPGTIRGDFCIQVGRNIIHGSDSVESAKKEISLWFKPEELVAYKSCSRNWIYE
;
A
#
# COMPACT_ATOMS: atom_id res chain seq x y z
N ALA A 1 -4.28 -6.18 -16.83
CA ALA A 1 -3.05 -6.21 -16.05
C ALA A 1 -3.35 -6.18 -14.56
N GLU A 2 -2.59 -6.92 -13.78
CA GLU A 2 -2.80 -7.01 -12.34
C GLU A 2 -2.40 -5.72 -11.64
N ARG A 3 -3.19 -5.31 -10.66
CA ARG A 3 -2.94 -4.11 -9.84
C ARG A 3 -3.01 -4.45 -8.37
N THR A 4 -2.29 -3.68 -7.56
CA THR A 4 -2.33 -3.79 -6.10
C THR A 4 -2.55 -2.41 -5.48
N PHE A 5 -3.16 -2.39 -4.30
CA PHE A 5 -3.32 -1.18 -3.52
C PHE A 5 -2.21 -1.12 -2.46
N ILE A 6 -1.45 -0.04 -2.48
CA ILE A 6 -0.38 0.23 -1.51
C ILE A 6 -0.69 1.56 -0.83
N ALA A 7 -0.67 1.58 0.49
CA ALA A 7 -0.87 2.81 1.23
C ALA A 7 0.27 3.03 2.21
N VAL A 8 0.84 4.22 2.20
CA VAL A 8 1.78 4.66 3.23
C VAL A 8 0.93 5.19 4.39
N LYS A 9 1.05 4.56 5.54
CA LYS A 9 0.30 4.88 6.75
C LYS A 9 0.78 6.20 7.36
N PRO A 10 0.03 6.80 8.30
CA PRO A 10 0.42 8.08 8.89
C PRO A 10 1.84 8.11 9.45
N ASP A 11 2.31 7.02 10.08
CA ASP A 11 3.68 6.96 10.60
C ASP A 11 4.73 6.99 9.48
N GLY A 12 4.48 6.32 8.36
CA GLY A 12 5.39 6.38 7.20
C GLY A 12 5.44 7.76 6.59
N VAL A 13 4.30 8.45 6.54
CA VAL A 13 4.23 9.84 6.06
C VAL A 13 5.03 10.76 6.99
N GLN A 14 4.78 10.69 8.30
CA GLN A 14 5.44 11.55 9.28
C GLN A 14 6.95 11.31 9.36
N ARG A 15 7.39 10.07 9.11
CA ARG A 15 8.81 9.73 9.08
C ARG A 15 9.51 10.07 7.77
N GLY A 16 8.78 10.63 6.78
CA GLY A 16 9.37 11.04 5.50
C GLY A 16 9.77 9.89 4.60
N LEU A 17 9.06 8.75 4.66
CA LEU A 17 9.41 7.54 3.93
C LEU A 17 8.67 7.36 2.60
N MET A 18 7.81 8.30 2.22
CA MET A 18 7.01 8.17 0.98
C MET A 18 7.90 8.01 -0.25
N GLY A 19 8.89 8.86 -0.40
CA GLY A 19 9.79 8.84 -1.55
C GLY A 19 10.56 7.53 -1.67
N GLU A 20 11.05 6.99 -0.57
CA GLU A 20 11.77 5.72 -0.55
C GLU A 20 10.87 4.55 -0.98
N ILE A 21 9.64 4.54 -0.52
CA ILE A 21 8.67 3.50 -0.88
C ILE A 21 8.34 3.56 -2.37
N ILE A 22 8.02 4.75 -2.89
CA ILE A 22 7.76 4.96 -4.31
C ILE A 22 8.96 4.50 -5.15
N LYS A 23 10.16 4.89 -4.73
CA LYS A 23 11.41 4.53 -5.41
C LYS A 23 11.57 3.02 -5.53
N ARG A 24 11.29 2.27 -4.47
CA ARG A 24 11.42 0.81 -4.48
C ARG A 24 10.48 0.14 -5.48
N PHE A 25 9.23 0.61 -5.55
CA PHE A 25 8.26 0.07 -6.50
C PHE A 25 8.63 0.42 -7.94
N GLU A 26 9.08 1.65 -8.19
CA GLU A 26 9.53 2.07 -9.52
C GLU A 26 10.80 1.35 -9.96
N GLN A 27 11.77 1.18 -9.06
CA GLN A 27 13.00 0.45 -9.36
C GLN A 27 12.76 -1.02 -9.68
N LYS A 28 11.76 -1.62 -9.05
CA LYS A 28 11.37 -3.00 -9.34
C LYS A 28 10.83 -3.15 -10.76
N GLY A 29 10.26 -2.08 -11.32
CA GLY A 29 9.68 -2.06 -12.65
C GLY A 29 8.17 -1.98 -12.66
N PHE A 30 7.52 -1.82 -11.51
CA PHE A 30 6.08 -1.64 -11.45
C PHE A 30 5.69 -0.23 -11.88
N ARG A 31 4.47 -0.06 -12.38
CA ARG A 31 3.97 1.19 -12.90
C ARG A 31 2.92 1.79 -11.97
N LEU A 32 3.13 3.03 -11.56
CA LEU A 32 2.15 3.77 -10.79
C LEU A 32 0.97 4.16 -11.68
N VAL A 33 -0.25 3.81 -11.29
CA VAL A 33 -1.46 4.13 -12.06
C VAL A 33 -2.40 5.07 -11.30
N ALA A 34 -2.23 5.23 -10.01
CA ALA A 34 -2.97 6.22 -9.22
C ALA A 34 -2.21 6.55 -7.94
N MET A 35 -2.32 7.80 -7.50
CA MET A 35 -1.73 8.26 -6.26
C MET A 35 -2.56 9.39 -5.70
N LYS A 36 -2.83 9.34 -4.39
CA LYS A 36 -3.65 10.35 -3.73
C LYS A 36 -3.12 10.57 -2.31
N PHE A 37 -2.74 11.81 -2.01
CA PHE A 37 -2.34 12.21 -0.67
C PHE A 37 -3.56 12.78 0.03
N MET A 38 -3.99 12.15 1.12
CA MET A 38 -5.25 12.51 1.74
C MET A 38 -5.30 12.11 3.21
N GLN A 39 -6.18 12.77 3.95
CA GLN A 39 -6.58 12.29 5.26
C GLN A 39 -7.84 11.44 5.07
N ALA A 40 -7.75 10.15 5.40
CA ALA A 40 -8.86 9.23 5.20
C ALA A 40 -9.97 9.49 6.23
N SER A 41 -11.22 9.46 5.77
CA SER A 41 -12.37 9.58 6.65
C SER A 41 -12.55 8.32 7.50
N GLU A 42 -13.24 8.47 8.62
CA GLU A 42 -13.57 7.33 9.47
C GLU A 42 -14.41 6.29 8.72
N GLU A 43 -15.37 6.76 7.91
CA GLU A 43 -16.23 5.87 7.10
C GLU A 43 -15.42 5.06 6.10
N LEU A 44 -14.49 5.71 5.41
CA LEU A 44 -13.62 5.02 4.45
C LEU A 44 -12.78 3.94 5.15
N LEU A 45 -12.20 4.28 6.30
CA LEU A 45 -11.35 3.35 7.05
C LEU A 45 -12.13 2.19 7.64
N LYS A 46 -13.34 2.42 8.12
CA LYS A 46 -14.22 1.35 8.60
C LYS A 46 -14.56 0.36 7.51
N GLU A 47 -14.80 0.87 6.30
CA GLU A 47 -15.07 0.01 5.14
C GLU A 47 -13.81 -0.74 4.70
N HIS A 48 -12.67 -0.05 4.69
CA HIS A 48 -11.38 -0.67 4.34
C HIS A 48 -11.05 -1.84 5.27
N TYR A 49 -11.28 -1.69 6.57
CA TYR A 49 -10.99 -2.69 7.58
C TYR A 49 -12.21 -3.51 7.99
N ILE A 50 -13.26 -3.55 7.16
CA ILE A 50 -14.55 -4.17 7.51
C ILE A 50 -14.40 -5.63 7.97
N ASP A 51 -13.47 -6.38 7.41
CA ASP A 51 -13.23 -7.77 7.76
C ASP A 51 -12.64 -7.94 9.17
N LEU A 52 -12.16 -6.84 9.77
CA LEU A 52 -11.58 -6.82 11.10
C LEU A 52 -12.54 -6.24 12.16
N ARG A 53 -13.79 -5.95 11.79
CA ARG A 53 -14.75 -5.24 12.66
C ARG A 53 -15.01 -5.91 13.99
N GLU A 54 -14.85 -7.23 14.07
CA GLU A 54 -15.05 -8.00 15.30
C GLU A 54 -13.79 -8.07 16.18
N ARG A 55 -12.66 -7.57 15.68
CA ARG A 55 -11.40 -7.61 16.42
C ARG A 55 -11.33 -6.51 17.47
N PRO A 56 -10.75 -6.78 18.65
CA PRO A 56 -10.62 -5.77 19.71
C PRO A 56 -9.84 -4.52 19.28
N PHE A 57 -8.88 -4.67 18.37
CA PHE A 57 -8.04 -3.56 17.90
C PHE A 57 -8.66 -2.72 16.78
N TYR A 58 -9.86 -3.08 16.31
CA TYR A 58 -10.49 -2.41 15.15
C TYR A 58 -10.65 -0.90 15.33
N SER A 59 -11.26 -0.46 16.44
CA SER A 59 -11.49 0.97 16.68
C SER A 59 -10.17 1.74 16.82
N GLY A 60 -9.17 1.15 17.46
CA GLY A 60 -7.84 1.73 17.59
C GLY A 60 -7.14 1.87 16.26
N LEU A 61 -7.28 0.88 15.38
CA LEU A 61 -6.70 0.91 14.04
C LEU A 61 -7.34 2.01 13.18
N VAL A 62 -8.66 2.12 13.21
CA VAL A 62 -9.38 3.18 12.47
C VAL A 62 -8.95 4.55 12.99
N LYS A 63 -8.88 4.74 14.30
CA LYS A 63 -8.45 5.99 14.91
C LYS A 63 -7.03 6.35 14.51
N TYR A 64 -6.13 5.38 14.55
CA TYR A 64 -4.73 5.58 14.14
C TYR A 64 -4.63 6.02 12.69
N MET A 65 -5.28 5.29 11.78
CA MET A 65 -5.25 5.60 10.34
C MET A 65 -5.91 6.93 9.99
N ASN A 66 -6.84 7.40 10.83
CA ASN A 66 -7.50 8.71 10.68
C ASN A 66 -6.69 9.84 11.31
N SER A 67 -5.63 9.54 12.05
CA SER A 67 -4.89 10.53 12.85
C SER A 67 -3.98 11.45 12.06
N GLY A 68 -3.76 11.18 10.78
CA GLY A 68 -2.89 11.99 9.92
C GLY A 68 -3.03 11.59 8.46
N PRO A 69 -2.35 12.32 7.57
CA PRO A 69 -2.43 12.02 6.13
C PRO A 69 -1.83 10.67 5.79
N VAL A 70 -2.36 10.07 4.74
CA VAL A 70 -1.86 8.82 4.16
C VAL A 70 -1.59 9.05 2.67
N LEU A 71 -0.74 8.23 2.09
CA LEU A 71 -0.49 8.21 0.66
C LEU A 71 -1.08 6.91 0.10
N ALA A 72 -2.20 7.03 -0.62
CA ALA A 72 -2.86 5.91 -1.27
C ALA A 72 -2.34 5.76 -2.70
N MET A 73 -2.00 4.54 -3.11
CA MET A 73 -1.43 4.26 -4.43
C MET A 73 -2.02 3.00 -5.04
N ALA A 74 -2.09 2.97 -6.36
CA ALA A 74 -2.34 1.75 -7.13
C ALA A 74 -1.16 1.51 -8.05
N TRP A 75 -0.57 0.33 -7.96
CA TRP A 75 0.58 -0.10 -8.76
C TRP A 75 0.18 -1.26 -9.65
N GLU A 76 0.72 -1.30 -10.86
CA GLU A 76 0.41 -2.30 -11.87
C GLU A 76 1.65 -3.03 -12.34
N GLY A 77 1.51 -4.33 -12.54
CA GLY A 77 2.58 -5.16 -13.10
C GLY A 77 2.30 -6.65 -12.91
N LEU A 78 3.10 -7.46 -13.58
CA LEU A 78 2.98 -8.92 -13.47
C LEU A 78 3.23 -9.36 -12.02
N ASN A 79 2.27 -10.08 -11.44
CA ASN A 79 2.34 -10.59 -10.07
C ASN A 79 2.55 -9.50 -9.01
N VAL A 80 2.09 -8.29 -9.26
CA VAL A 80 2.34 -7.14 -8.39
C VAL A 80 1.78 -7.32 -6.97
N VAL A 81 0.65 -8.03 -6.82
CA VAL A 81 0.08 -8.27 -5.49
C VAL A 81 1.03 -9.10 -4.64
N LYS A 82 1.44 -10.27 -5.14
CA LYS A 82 2.34 -11.16 -4.41
C LYS A 82 3.71 -10.53 -4.21
N THR A 83 4.29 -9.98 -5.27
CA THR A 83 5.62 -9.37 -5.21
C THR A 83 5.61 -8.14 -4.31
N GLY A 84 4.54 -7.34 -4.38
CA GLY A 84 4.37 -6.20 -3.49
C GLY A 84 4.41 -6.61 -2.02
N ARG A 85 3.72 -7.68 -1.66
CA ARG A 85 3.74 -8.22 -0.28
C ARG A 85 5.14 -8.65 0.13
N VAL A 86 5.87 -9.30 -0.75
CA VAL A 86 7.27 -9.71 -0.48
C VAL A 86 8.15 -8.47 -0.26
N MET A 87 7.96 -7.43 -1.06
CA MET A 87 8.70 -6.17 -0.92
C MET A 87 8.41 -5.46 0.40
N LEU A 88 7.17 -5.52 0.87
CA LEU A 88 6.79 -4.94 2.16
C LEU A 88 7.44 -5.67 3.34
N GLY A 89 7.53 -6.97 3.25
CA GLY A 89 7.92 -7.84 4.36
C GLY A 89 6.69 -8.34 5.12
N GLU A 90 6.93 -9.00 6.25
CA GLU A 90 5.87 -9.54 7.09
C GLU A 90 5.12 -8.43 7.84
N THR A 91 3.89 -8.69 8.23
CA THR A 91 3.07 -7.73 9.00
C THR A 91 3.79 -7.29 10.28
N ASN A 92 4.43 -8.23 10.97
CA ASN A 92 5.26 -7.90 12.12
C ASN A 92 6.69 -7.60 11.65
N PRO A 93 7.20 -6.38 11.89
CA PRO A 93 8.57 -6.04 11.52
C PRO A 93 9.63 -6.97 12.10
N ALA A 94 9.39 -7.55 13.26
CA ALA A 94 10.33 -8.49 13.88
C ALA A 94 10.57 -9.73 13.03
N ASP A 95 9.59 -10.12 12.20
CA ASP A 95 9.67 -11.26 11.30
C ASP A 95 10.10 -10.87 9.89
N SER A 96 10.28 -9.58 9.63
CA SER A 96 10.62 -9.05 8.31
C SER A 96 12.13 -9.07 8.10
N LYS A 97 12.54 -9.60 6.96
CA LYS A 97 13.97 -9.67 6.62
C LYS A 97 14.52 -8.32 6.21
N PRO A 98 15.81 -8.06 6.47
CA PRO A 98 16.50 -6.90 5.89
C PRO A 98 16.36 -6.92 4.36
N GLY A 99 16.20 -5.74 3.77
CA GLY A 99 15.93 -5.57 2.34
C GLY A 99 14.45 -5.39 2.05
N THR A 100 13.56 -5.84 2.93
CA THR A 100 12.14 -5.51 2.84
C THR A 100 11.87 -4.15 3.46
N ILE A 101 10.78 -3.53 3.08
CA ILE A 101 10.44 -2.19 3.58
C ILE A 101 10.31 -2.19 5.10
N ARG A 102 9.56 -3.13 5.66
CA ARG A 102 9.39 -3.21 7.11
C ARG A 102 10.65 -3.69 7.82
N GLY A 103 11.41 -4.57 7.20
CA GLY A 103 12.68 -5.04 7.75
C GLY A 103 13.71 -3.93 7.86
N ASP A 104 13.69 -2.99 6.91
CA ASP A 104 14.65 -1.88 6.90
C ASP A 104 14.22 -0.71 7.78
N PHE A 105 12.91 -0.46 7.92
CA PHE A 105 12.41 0.79 8.50
C PHE A 105 11.56 0.64 9.75
N CYS A 106 11.14 -0.55 10.12
CA CYS A 106 10.16 -0.74 11.20
C CYS A 106 10.71 -1.58 12.35
N ILE A 107 10.14 -1.35 13.54
CA ILE A 107 10.52 -2.07 14.77
C ILE A 107 9.31 -2.79 15.38
N GLN A 108 8.16 -2.13 15.44
CA GLN A 108 6.94 -2.63 16.11
C GLN A 108 5.77 -2.75 15.14
N VAL A 109 4.94 -3.77 15.33
CA VAL A 109 3.79 -4.06 14.46
C VAL A 109 2.78 -2.90 14.40
N GLY A 110 2.56 -2.19 15.50
CA GLY A 110 1.65 -1.05 15.53
C GLY A 110 2.14 0.17 14.76
N ARG A 111 3.38 0.15 14.31
CA ARG A 111 4.01 1.23 13.54
C ARG A 111 4.79 0.62 12.39
N ASN A 112 4.07 -0.06 11.49
CA ASN A 112 4.69 -0.79 10.37
C ASN A 112 4.55 -0.09 9.00
N ILE A 113 4.27 1.19 9.00
CA ILE A 113 4.37 2.23 7.96
C ILE A 113 3.58 2.02 6.66
N ILE A 114 3.22 0.82 6.28
CA ILE A 114 2.72 0.54 4.93
C ILE A 114 1.68 -0.57 4.95
N HIS A 115 0.73 -0.48 4.02
CA HIS A 115 -0.27 -1.50 3.74
C HIS A 115 -0.13 -1.97 2.30
N GLY A 116 -0.28 -3.26 2.06
CA GLY A 116 -0.40 -3.82 0.72
C GLY A 116 -1.53 -4.83 0.66
N SER A 117 -2.24 -4.89 -0.45
CA SER A 117 -3.32 -5.87 -0.66
C SER A 117 -2.78 -7.29 -0.50
N ASP A 118 -3.56 -8.17 0.11
CA ASP A 118 -3.15 -9.55 0.38
C ASP A 118 -3.57 -10.55 -0.70
N SER A 119 -4.41 -10.12 -1.65
CA SER A 119 -4.86 -10.94 -2.77
C SER A 119 -5.30 -10.05 -3.93
N VAL A 120 -5.41 -10.65 -5.12
CA VAL A 120 -5.94 -9.94 -6.29
C VAL A 120 -7.37 -9.44 -6.03
N GLU A 121 -8.18 -10.24 -5.34
CA GLU A 121 -9.55 -9.89 -4.99
C GLU A 121 -9.61 -8.71 -4.01
N SER A 122 -8.80 -8.75 -2.95
CA SER A 122 -8.67 -7.64 -2.00
C SER A 122 -8.17 -6.37 -2.70
N ALA A 123 -7.22 -6.52 -3.63
CA ALA A 123 -6.69 -5.39 -4.39
C ALA A 123 -7.77 -4.68 -5.19
N LYS A 124 -8.61 -5.44 -5.90
CA LYS A 124 -9.72 -4.88 -6.67
C LYS A 124 -10.70 -4.11 -5.77
N LYS A 125 -11.05 -4.69 -4.65
CA LYS A 125 -11.96 -4.07 -3.68
C LYS A 125 -11.37 -2.79 -3.10
N GLU A 126 -10.12 -2.84 -2.66
CA GLU A 126 -9.44 -1.70 -2.05
C GLU A 126 -9.25 -0.56 -3.05
N ILE A 127 -8.82 -0.85 -4.26
CA ILE A 127 -8.66 0.18 -5.29
C ILE A 127 -10.02 0.85 -5.58
N SER A 128 -11.09 0.07 -5.72
CA SER A 128 -12.43 0.62 -5.95
C SER A 128 -12.94 1.47 -4.80
N LEU A 129 -12.52 1.15 -3.57
CA LEU A 129 -12.92 1.90 -2.39
C LEU A 129 -12.18 3.25 -2.28
N TRP A 130 -10.88 3.27 -2.62
CA TRP A 130 -10.05 4.46 -2.44
C TRP A 130 -9.99 5.37 -3.67
N PHE A 131 -10.26 4.84 -4.87
CA PHE A 131 -10.15 5.58 -6.13
C PHE A 131 -11.41 5.47 -6.95
N LYS A 132 -11.76 6.57 -7.62
CA LYS A 132 -12.76 6.55 -8.69
C LYS A 132 -12.11 5.99 -9.96
N PRO A 133 -12.89 5.36 -10.88
CA PRO A 133 -12.31 4.83 -12.12
C PRO A 133 -11.50 5.86 -12.93
N GLU A 134 -11.96 7.10 -12.98
CA GLU A 134 -11.30 8.19 -13.72
C GLU A 134 -9.99 8.66 -13.06
N GLU A 135 -9.73 8.27 -11.81
CA GLU A 135 -8.49 8.57 -11.12
C GLU A 135 -7.37 7.57 -11.45
N LEU A 136 -7.70 6.50 -12.13
CA LEU A 136 -6.73 5.47 -12.54
C LEU A 136 -6.26 5.79 -13.97
N VAL A 137 -4.96 6.00 -14.13
CA VAL A 137 -4.36 6.39 -15.40
C VAL A 137 -3.77 5.17 -16.10
N ALA A 138 -4.34 4.79 -17.24
CA ALA A 138 -3.79 3.71 -18.04
C ALA A 138 -2.81 4.31 -19.06
N TYR A 139 -1.55 3.86 -19.02
CA TYR A 139 -0.54 4.27 -19.99
C TYR A 139 0.50 3.17 -20.14
N LYS A 140 1.27 3.23 -21.23
CA LYS A 140 2.36 2.31 -21.48
C LYS A 140 3.67 3.05 -21.23
N SER A 141 4.46 2.57 -20.29
CA SER A 141 5.77 3.14 -19.99
C SER A 141 6.71 2.94 -21.17
N CYS A 142 7.60 3.92 -21.42
CA CYS A 142 8.64 3.80 -22.45
C CYS A 142 9.64 2.66 -22.12
N SER A 143 9.73 2.24 -20.87
CA SER A 143 10.62 1.15 -20.45
C SER A 143 9.96 -0.23 -20.49
N ARG A 144 8.68 -0.31 -20.86
CA ARG A 144 7.91 -1.57 -20.80
C ARG A 144 8.59 -2.73 -21.51
N ASN A 145 9.10 -2.51 -22.70
CA ASN A 145 9.73 -3.55 -23.50
C ASN A 145 11.10 -3.98 -22.98
N TRP A 146 11.62 -3.28 -21.98
CA TRP A 146 12.89 -3.63 -21.30
C TRP A 146 12.63 -4.34 -19.96
N ILE A 147 11.39 -4.37 -19.50
CA ILE A 147 10.97 -5.05 -18.27
C ILE A 147 10.26 -6.36 -18.60
N TYR A 148 9.45 -6.36 -19.64
CA TYR A 148 8.68 -7.51 -20.10
C TYR A 148 9.14 -7.99 -21.47
N GLU A 149 9.01 -9.30 -21.70
CA GLU A 149 9.31 -9.92 -23.00
C GLU A 149 8.34 -9.50 -24.10
#